data_ca860537cfe5ce9f11f50346780bf4e0
#
_entry.id   ca860537cfe5ce9f11f50346780bf4e0
#
_cell.length_a   1.000
_cell.length_b   1.000
_cell.length_c   1.000
_cell.angle_alpha   90.00
_cell.angle_beta   90.00
_cell.angle_gamma   90.00
#
_symmetry.space_group_name_H-M   'P 1'
#
loop_
_entity.id
_entity.type
_entity.pdbx_description
1 polymer ?
#
loop_
_entity_poly.entity_id
_entity_poly.type
_entity_poly.pdbx_seq_one_letter_code
_entity_poly.pdbx_strand_id
1 'polypeptide(L)'
;MGNVTIITNAIGRLANAMRLYGEAFIRYRGLAAIDREEAIHNLDRAFEQNLESFHTLYDVSQGVFDFHAHPDTSLLIAIRNALHHRDHPLFHSLLQTIWLDGEPERLLGAEYLMARHRTTVGNPPPMMHLIKLEDIYSRLDPRRESVHINPMGKSNALSRFITLENGLAFERVWAKAKKDRYPTKQVYLDLLPIFNSAVSRV
;
A
#
# COMPACT_ATOMS: atom_id res chain seq x y z
N MET A 1 14.99 17.99 -24.28
CA MET A 1 14.01 18.85 -23.57
C MET A 1 12.66 18.16 -23.29
N GLY A 2 12.12 17.32 -24.16
CA GLY A 2 10.81 16.67 -23.96
C GLY A 2 10.69 15.77 -22.72
N ASN A 3 11.72 15.05 -22.33
CA ASN A 3 11.66 14.07 -21.23
C ASN A 3 11.54 14.75 -19.85
N VAL A 4 12.22 15.87 -19.62
CA VAL A 4 12.15 16.62 -18.35
C VAL A 4 10.75 17.18 -18.11
N THR A 5 10.11 17.73 -19.14
CA THR A 5 8.74 18.28 -19.03
C THR A 5 7.72 17.17 -18.69
N ILE A 6 7.87 15.98 -19.26
CA ILE A 6 6.96 14.84 -18.98
C ILE A 6 7.12 14.39 -17.52
N ILE A 7 8.34 14.26 -17.03
CA ILE A 7 8.62 13.89 -15.63
C ILE A 7 8.08 14.96 -14.68
N THR A 8 8.34 16.24 -14.95
CA THR A 8 7.82 17.36 -14.13
C THR A 8 6.28 17.34 -14.05
N ASN A 9 5.61 17.06 -15.16
CA ASN A 9 4.16 16.93 -15.18
C ASN A 9 3.67 15.74 -14.36
N ALA A 10 4.38 14.60 -14.41
CA ALA A 10 4.04 13.42 -13.61
C ALA A 10 4.21 13.70 -12.10
N ILE A 11 5.28 14.40 -11.70
CA ILE A 11 5.48 14.86 -10.31
C ILE A 11 4.33 15.77 -9.88
N GLY A 12 3.93 16.74 -10.71
CA GLY A 12 2.80 17.63 -10.43
C GLY A 12 1.47 16.88 -10.24
N ARG A 13 1.21 15.82 -11.05
CA ARG A 13 0.04 14.97 -10.90
C ARG A 13 0.09 14.19 -9.58
N LEU A 14 1.23 13.63 -9.23
CA LEU A 14 1.42 12.92 -7.97
C LEU A 14 1.20 13.83 -6.76
N ALA A 15 1.78 15.03 -6.76
CA ALA A 15 1.58 16.01 -5.69
C ALA A 15 0.09 16.39 -5.54
N ASN A 16 -0.63 16.55 -6.66
CA ASN A 16 -2.07 16.83 -6.62
C ASN A 16 -2.88 15.63 -6.08
N ALA A 17 -2.54 14.40 -6.47
CA ALA A 17 -3.19 13.20 -5.95
C ALA A 17 -3.00 13.08 -4.42
N MET A 18 -1.78 13.32 -3.92
CA MET A 18 -1.50 13.33 -2.47
C MET A 18 -2.31 14.38 -1.73
N ARG A 19 -2.48 15.58 -2.30
CA ARG A 19 -3.34 16.62 -1.74
C ARG A 19 -4.80 16.16 -1.67
N LEU A 20 -5.32 15.57 -2.74
CA LEU A 20 -6.70 15.07 -2.80
C LEU A 20 -6.96 13.96 -1.76
N TYR A 21 -5.98 13.06 -1.56
CA TYR A 21 -6.07 12.07 -0.49
C TYR A 21 -6.15 12.73 0.91
N GLY A 22 -5.34 13.75 1.16
CA GLY A 22 -5.42 14.54 2.40
C GLY A 22 -6.80 15.19 2.61
N GLU A 23 -7.38 15.74 1.55
CA GLU A 23 -8.73 16.32 1.59
C GLU A 23 -9.80 15.26 1.86
N ALA A 24 -9.71 14.09 1.21
CA ALA A 24 -10.62 12.96 1.44
C ALA A 24 -10.53 12.50 2.91
N PHE A 25 -9.33 12.40 3.46
CA PHE A 25 -9.11 12.02 4.85
C PHE A 25 -9.73 13.04 5.83
N ILE A 26 -9.57 14.33 5.59
CA ILE A 26 -10.16 15.38 6.43
C ILE A 26 -11.69 15.29 6.42
N ARG A 27 -12.30 15.01 5.26
CA ARG A 27 -13.76 14.89 5.09
C ARG A 27 -14.31 13.57 5.61
N TYR A 28 -13.48 12.54 5.75
CA TYR A 28 -13.90 11.18 6.08
C TYR A 28 -14.79 11.12 7.32
N ARG A 29 -14.42 11.77 8.42
CA ARG A 29 -15.20 11.71 9.68
C ARG A 29 -16.59 12.29 9.55
N GLY A 30 -16.74 13.40 8.84
CA GLY A 30 -18.03 14.04 8.62
C GLY A 30 -18.91 13.19 7.70
N LEU A 31 -18.36 12.68 6.62
CA LEU A 31 -19.09 11.85 5.68
C LEU A 31 -19.46 10.49 6.31
N ALA A 32 -18.56 9.86 7.04
CA ALA A 32 -18.81 8.57 7.69
C ALA A 32 -19.93 8.59 8.75
N ALA A 33 -20.28 9.76 9.27
CA ALA A 33 -21.42 9.93 10.15
C ALA A 33 -22.77 9.95 9.38
N ILE A 34 -22.73 10.19 8.07
CA ILE A 34 -23.92 10.29 7.19
C ILE A 34 -24.00 9.01 6.33
N ASP A 35 -22.91 8.71 5.64
CA ASP A 35 -22.76 7.57 4.76
C ASP A 35 -21.33 7.00 4.89
N ARG A 36 -21.22 5.92 5.66
CA ARG A 36 -19.93 5.30 5.95
C ARG A 36 -19.33 4.59 4.75
N GLU A 37 -20.16 3.94 3.95
CA GLU A 37 -19.73 3.23 2.75
C GLU A 37 -19.12 4.21 1.75
N GLU A 38 -19.81 5.31 1.47
CA GLU A 38 -19.31 6.37 0.58
C GLU A 38 -18.01 6.99 1.13
N ALA A 39 -17.92 7.21 2.44
CA ALA A 39 -16.72 7.76 3.07
C ALA A 39 -15.49 6.85 2.88
N ILE A 40 -15.66 5.54 3.06
CA ILE A 40 -14.60 4.55 2.87
C ILE A 40 -14.19 4.49 1.41
N HIS A 41 -15.15 4.35 0.50
CA HIS A 41 -14.88 4.28 -0.93
C HIS A 41 -14.16 5.53 -1.46
N ASN A 42 -14.54 6.71 -0.98
CA ASN A 42 -13.86 7.96 -1.38
C ASN A 42 -12.42 8.01 -0.90
N LEU A 43 -12.15 7.53 0.32
CA LEU A 43 -10.78 7.48 0.84
C LEU A 43 -9.92 6.46 0.10
N ASP A 44 -10.46 5.27 -0.16
CA ASP A 44 -9.76 4.19 -0.85
C ASP A 44 -9.46 4.58 -2.31
N ARG A 45 -10.44 5.12 -3.03
CA ARG A 45 -10.23 5.66 -4.39
C ARG A 45 -9.18 6.76 -4.45
N ALA A 46 -9.17 7.66 -3.45
CA ALA A 46 -8.15 8.70 -3.40
C ALA A 46 -6.75 8.13 -3.16
N PHE A 47 -6.63 7.03 -2.39
CA PHE A 47 -5.36 6.32 -2.23
C PHE A 47 -4.95 5.57 -3.51
N GLU A 48 -5.87 4.88 -4.17
CA GLU A 48 -5.63 4.27 -5.48
C GLU A 48 -5.13 5.30 -6.50
N GLN A 49 -5.69 6.51 -6.51
CA GLN A 49 -5.23 7.60 -7.37
C GLN A 49 -3.78 8.02 -7.07
N ASN A 50 -3.34 7.94 -5.79
CA ASN A 50 -1.94 8.14 -5.45
C ASN A 50 -1.05 7.07 -6.06
N LEU A 51 -1.46 5.80 -5.98
CA LEU A 51 -0.71 4.69 -6.58
C LEU A 51 -0.65 4.79 -8.10
N GLU A 52 -1.75 5.16 -8.75
CA GLU A 52 -1.80 5.39 -10.20
C GLU A 52 -0.87 6.54 -10.64
N SER A 53 -0.88 7.64 -9.88
CA SER A 53 -0.02 8.78 -10.16
C SER A 53 1.46 8.46 -9.93
N PHE A 54 1.77 7.66 -8.91
CA PHE A 54 3.11 7.14 -8.65
C PHE A 54 3.58 6.20 -9.77
N HIS A 55 2.70 5.33 -10.26
CA HIS A 55 3.00 4.44 -11.38
C HIS A 55 3.20 5.23 -12.69
N THR A 56 2.45 6.30 -12.91
CA THR A 56 2.69 7.20 -14.05
C THR A 56 4.09 7.81 -13.98
N LEU A 57 4.54 8.23 -12.78
CA LEU A 57 5.90 8.72 -12.59
C LEU A 57 6.94 7.62 -12.87
N TYR A 58 6.70 6.40 -12.39
CA TYR A 58 7.52 5.23 -12.72
C TYR A 58 7.66 5.04 -14.23
N ASP A 59 6.55 5.02 -14.97
CA ASP A 59 6.56 4.77 -16.42
C ASP A 59 7.41 5.78 -17.20
N VAL A 60 7.33 7.07 -16.82
CA VAL A 60 8.03 8.14 -17.54
C VAL A 60 9.48 8.35 -17.10
N SER A 61 9.90 7.77 -15.97
CA SER A 61 11.22 7.98 -15.36
C SER A 61 12.09 6.73 -15.22
N GLN A 62 11.66 5.57 -15.78
CA GLN A 62 12.41 4.30 -15.73
C GLN A 62 13.88 4.39 -16.20
N GLY A 63 14.17 5.28 -17.15
CA GLY A 63 15.53 5.49 -17.63
C GLY A 63 16.42 6.36 -16.73
N VAL A 64 15.84 6.94 -15.67
CA VAL A 64 16.50 7.90 -14.77
C VAL A 64 16.64 7.33 -13.36
N PHE A 65 15.65 6.56 -12.90
CA PHE A 65 15.59 6.02 -11.55
C PHE A 65 15.21 4.53 -11.56
N ASP A 66 15.94 3.71 -10.80
CA ASP A 66 15.62 2.30 -10.63
C ASP A 66 14.67 2.08 -9.46
N PHE A 67 13.37 2.07 -9.76
CA PHE A 67 12.31 1.87 -8.77
C PHE A 67 12.34 0.48 -8.12
N HIS A 68 12.90 -0.52 -8.79
CA HIS A 68 12.96 -1.88 -8.26
C HIS A 68 14.16 -2.13 -7.35
N ALA A 69 15.13 -1.22 -7.34
CA ALA A 69 16.26 -1.27 -6.39
C ALA A 69 15.84 -0.92 -4.95
N HIS A 70 14.69 -0.29 -4.77
CA HIS A 70 14.22 0.17 -3.47
C HIS A 70 12.93 -0.55 -3.04
N PRO A 71 12.87 -1.10 -1.81
CA PRO A 71 11.73 -1.88 -1.32
C PRO A 71 10.42 -1.09 -1.27
N ASP A 72 10.48 0.19 -0.87
CA ASP A 72 9.33 1.09 -0.78
C ASP A 72 8.70 1.35 -2.15
N THR A 73 9.49 1.76 -3.14
CA THR A 73 8.99 2.00 -4.50
C THR A 73 8.52 0.71 -5.17
N SER A 74 9.26 -0.38 -4.99
CA SER A 74 8.91 -1.70 -5.53
C SER A 74 7.57 -2.22 -4.99
N LEU A 75 7.31 -2.04 -3.68
CA LEU A 75 6.04 -2.43 -3.06
C LEU A 75 4.86 -1.66 -3.65
N LEU A 76 4.98 -0.33 -3.78
CA LEU A 76 3.89 0.50 -4.31
C LEU A 76 3.51 0.14 -5.74
N ILE A 77 4.51 -0.13 -6.59
CA ILE A 77 4.28 -0.60 -7.97
C ILE A 77 3.56 -1.95 -7.94
N ALA A 78 3.97 -2.86 -7.07
CA ALA A 78 3.36 -4.19 -6.96
C ALA A 78 1.90 -4.12 -6.49
N ILE A 79 1.59 -3.29 -5.49
CA ILE A 79 0.22 -3.08 -5.00
C ILE A 79 -0.65 -2.44 -6.08
N ARG A 80 -0.16 -1.39 -6.75
CA ARG A 80 -0.89 -0.77 -7.86
C ARG A 80 -1.22 -1.77 -8.95
N ASN A 81 -0.26 -2.60 -9.34
CA ASN A 81 -0.49 -3.61 -10.37
C ASN A 81 -1.52 -4.66 -9.94
N ALA A 82 -1.55 -5.03 -8.66
CA ALA A 82 -2.56 -5.94 -8.14
C ALA A 82 -3.97 -5.32 -8.15
N LEU A 83 -4.11 -4.08 -7.70
CA LEU A 83 -5.39 -3.35 -7.68
C LEU A 83 -5.92 -3.08 -9.10
N HIS A 84 -5.03 -2.86 -10.07
CA HIS A 84 -5.43 -2.67 -11.47
C HIS A 84 -6.03 -3.94 -12.10
N HIS A 85 -5.58 -5.10 -11.67
CA HIS A 85 -6.17 -6.39 -12.07
C HIS A 85 -7.37 -6.70 -11.15
N ARG A 86 -8.52 -6.12 -11.44
CA ARG A 86 -9.76 -6.11 -10.63
C ARG A 86 -10.30 -7.47 -10.19
N ASP A 87 -9.74 -8.55 -10.67
CA ASP A 87 -10.14 -9.93 -10.31
C ASP A 87 -9.57 -10.40 -8.97
N HIS A 88 -8.80 -9.55 -8.28
CA HIS A 88 -8.16 -9.91 -7.02
C HIS A 88 -8.86 -9.24 -5.83
N PRO A 89 -9.43 -10.02 -4.91
CA PRO A 89 -10.02 -9.52 -3.66
C PRO A 89 -8.94 -9.16 -2.62
N LEU A 90 -7.72 -8.82 -3.08
CA LEU A 90 -6.60 -8.47 -2.22
C LEU A 90 -6.47 -6.96 -2.09
N PHE A 91 -5.81 -6.55 -1.02
CA PHE A 91 -5.46 -5.16 -0.72
C PHE A 91 -6.65 -4.25 -0.37
N HIS A 92 -7.74 -4.84 0.13
CA HIS A 92 -8.77 -4.04 0.76
C HIS A 92 -8.19 -3.27 1.95
N SER A 93 -8.61 -2.02 2.11
CA SER A 93 -8.22 -1.25 3.28
C SER A 93 -8.78 -1.87 4.56
N LEU A 94 -8.14 -1.59 5.70
CA LEU A 94 -8.68 -2.03 6.99
C LEU A 94 -10.10 -1.49 7.22
N LEU A 95 -10.37 -0.27 6.78
CA LEU A 95 -11.70 0.34 6.90
C LEU A 95 -12.74 -0.44 6.08
N GLN A 96 -12.41 -0.79 4.84
CA GLN A 96 -13.27 -1.64 4.01
C GLN A 96 -13.49 -3.00 4.67
N THR A 97 -12.40 -3.66 5.10
CA THR A 97 -12.47 -4.98 5.76
C THR A 97 -13.36 -4.95 7.01
N ILE A 98 -13.27 -3.89 7.83
CA ILE A 98 -14.04 -3.78 9.06
C ILE A 98 -15.51 -3.48 8.79
N TRP A 99 -15.80 -2.53 7.90
CA TRP A 99 -17.11 -1.94 7.81
C TRP A 99 -17.95 -2.39 6.63
N LEU A 100 -17.30 -2.91 5.56
CA LEU A 100 -17.99 -3.30 4.33
C LEU A 100 -17.94 -4.81 4.10
N ASP A 101 -16.78 -5.45 4.32
CA ASP A 101 -16.59 -6.88 4.04
C ASP A 101 -16.83 -7.76 5.26
N GLY A 102 -16.79 -7.19 6.47
CA GLY A 102 -16.89 -7.90 7.74
C GLY A 102 -18.20 -7.68 8.47
N GLU A 103 -18.50 -8.59 9.38
CA GLU A 103 -19.50 -8.38 10.41
C GLU A 103 -18.84 -7.58 11.54
N PRO A 104 -19.29 -6.36 11.85
CA PRO A 104 -18.67 -5.52 12.87
C PRO A 104 -18.52 -6.24 14.22
N GLU A 105 -19.46 -7.12 14.56
CA GLU A 105 -19.46 -7.90 15.80
C GLU A 105 -18.28 -8.90 15.87
N ARG A 106 -17.79 -9.41 14.74
CA ARG A 106 -16.60 -10.29 14.72
C ARG A 106 -15.32 -9.55 15.04
N LEU A 107 -15.36 -8.23 14.97
CA LEU A 107 -14.22 -7.34 15.16
C LEU A 107 -14.23 -6.69 16.54
N LEU A 108 -15.35 -6.74 17.26
CA LEU A 108 -15.42 -6.35 18.65
C LEU A 108 -14.60 -7.34 19.48
N GLY A 109 -13.42 -6.87 19.95
CA GLY A 109 -12.45 -7.70 20.66
C GLY A 109 -11.40 -8.35 19.76
N ALA A 110 -11.43 -8.13 18.43
CA ALA A 110 -10.33 -8.49 17.57
C ALA A 110 -9.14 -7.55 17.79
N GLU A 111 -7.98 -8.13 18.03
CA GLU A 111 -6.75 -7.38 18.21
C GLU A 111 -6.04 -7.26 16.87
N TYR A 112 -5.76 -6.02 16.46
CA TYR A 112 -5.00 -5.73 15.24
C TYR A 112 -3.61 -5.23 15.60
N LEU A 113 -2.60 -5.87 15.05
CA LEU A 113 -1.27 -5.30 15.04
C LEU A 113 -1.13 -4.40 13.81
N MET A 114 -1.04 -3.10 14.04
CA MET A 114 -0.73 -2.13 13.01
C MET A 114 0.77 -1.89 12.98
N ALA A 115 1.42 -2.34 11.90
CA ALA A 115 2.84 -2.09 11.70
C ALA A 115 3.02 -0.78 10.94
N ARG A 116 3.77 0.14 11.52
CA ARG A 116 4.10 1.41 10.90
C ARG A 116 5.57 1.44 10.55
N HIS A 117 5.87 1.64 9.28
CA HIS A 117 7.24 1.84 8.81
C HIS A 117 7.76 3.20 9.29
N ARG A 118 9.02 3.25 9.72
CA ARG A 118 9.64 4.54 10.08
C ARG A 118 9.98 5.31 8.81
N THR A 119 9.49 6.53 8.71
CA THR A 119 9.95 7.46 7.67
C THR A 119 11.30 8.04 8.07
N THR A 120 12.17 8.23 7.09
CA THR A 120 13.44 8.92 7.27
C THR A 120 13.30 10.44 7.23
N VAL A 121 12.14 10.95 6.79
CA VAL A 121 11.87 12.36 6.58
C VAL A 121 10.61 12.79 7.34
N GLY A 122 10.79 13.63 8.35
CA GLY A 122 9.70 14.29 9.09
C GLY A 122 8.86 13.38 9.99
N ASN A 123 7.88 13.98 10.63
CA ASN A 123 6.87 13.24 11.38
C ASN A 123 5.86 12.62 10.41
N PRO A 124 5.50 11.32 10.57
CA PRO A 124 4.47 10.73 9.75
C PRO A 124 3.15 11.48 9.97
N PRO A 125 2.37 11.71 8.91
CA PRO A 125 1.06 12.33 9.06
C PRO A 125 0.16 11.49 9.99
N PRO A 126 -0.82 12.10 10.65
CA PRO A 126 -1.77 11.38 11.51
C PRO A 126 -2.71 10.46 10.72
N MET A 127 -2.64 10.51 9.40
CA MET A 127 -3.36 9.63 8.47
C MET A 127 -2.72 8.25 8.41
N MET A 128 -3.55 7.25 8.15
CA MET A 128 -3.12 5.86 7.93
C MET A 128 -3.92 5.28 6.78
N HIS A 129 -3.24 4.50 5.94
CA HIS A 129 -3.88 3.63 4.97
C HIS A 129 -3.35 2.20 5.17
N LEU A 130 -4.18 1.37 5.76
CA LEU A 130 -3.79 0.07 6.28
C LEU A 130 -4.28 -1.04 5.36
N ILE A 131 -3.37 -1.91 4.94
CA ILE A 131 -3.67 -3.12 4.16
C ILE A 131 -3.18 -4.35 4.91
N LYS A 132 -3.79 -5.50 4.63
CA LYS A 132 -3.40 -6.77 5.24
C LYS A 132 -2.01 -7.20 4.75
N LEU A 133 -1.11 -7.50 5.70
CA LEU A 133 0.24 -7.98 5.35
C LEU A 133 0.20 -9.33 4.64
N GLU A 134 -0.78 -10.19 4.98
CA GLU A 134 -0.99 -11.47 4.30
C GLU A 134 -1.25 -11.33 2.80
N ASP A 135 -1.92 -10.27 2.37
CA ASP A 135 -2.19 -10.03 0.95
C ASP A 135 -0.90 -9.76 0.17
N ILE A 136 0.07 -9.07 0.80
CA ILE A 136 1.39 -8.86 0.20
C ILE A 136 2.09 -10.21 -0.04
N TYR A 137 2.07 -11.09 0.97
CA TYR A 137 2.65 -12.43 0.84
C TYR A 137 1.92 -13.27 -0.20
N SER A 138 0.60 -13.27 -0.19
CA SER A 138 -0.22 -14.03 -1.14
C SER A 138 -0.01 -13.58 -2.58
N ARG A 139 0.27 -12.30 -2.80
CA ARG A 139 0.46 -11.74 -4.15
C ARG A 139 1.89 -11.79 -4.65
N LEU A 140 2.87 -11.66 -3.77
CA LEU A 140 4.25 -11.40 -4.15
C LEU A 140 5.24 -12.51 -3.76
N ASP A 141 4.93 -13.35 -2.76
CA ASP A 141 5.84 -14.42 -2.34
C ASP A 141 5.67 -15.67 -3.21
N PRO A 142 6.60 -15.96 -4.13
CA PRO A 142 6.50 -17.10 -5.03
C PRO A 142 6.68 -18.45 -4.33
N ARG A 143 7.05 -18.47 -3.05
CA ARG A 143 7.14 -19.70 -2.23
C ARG A 143 5.75 -20.17 -1.77
N ARG A 144 4.76 -19.28 -1.83
CA ARG A 144 3.39 -19.61 -1.45
C ARG A 144 2.61 -20.18 -2.64
N GLU A 145 1.80 -21.19 -2.38
CA GLU A 145 0.80 -21.68 -3.32
C GLU A 145 -0.38 -20.69 -3.32
N SER A 146 -0.35 -19.72 -4.20
CA SER A 146 -1.40 -18.72 -4.33
C SER A 146 -1.84 -18.61 -5.79
N VAL A 147 -3.15 -18.57 -5.99
CA VAL A 147 -3.76 -18.33 -7.31
C VAL A 147 -3.46 -16.93 -7.87
N HIS A 148 -3.01 -16.03 -7.01
CA HIS A 148 -2.72 -14.65 -7.35
C HIS A 148 -1.31 -14.43 -7.91
N ILE A 149 -0.44 -15.44 -7.87
CA ILE A 149 0.94 -15.33 -8.35
C ILE A 149 0.99 -15.70 -9.84
N ASN A 150 1.45 -14.76 -10.66
CA ASN A 150 1.66 -15.02 -12.08
C ASN A 150 2.83 -16.00 -12.28
N PRO A 151 2.60 -17.20 -12.87
CA PRO A 151 3.65 -18.21 -13.06
C PRO A 151 4.77 -17.77 -14.00
N MET A 152 4.54 -16.82 -14.91
CA MET A 152 5.51 -16.42 -15.95
C MET A 152 6.70 -15.60 -15.42
N GLY A 153 6.67 -15.10 -14.19
CA GLY A 153 7.72 -14.24 -13.62
C GLY A 153 8.59 -14.86 -12.53
N LYS A 154 8.58 -16.18 -12.35
CA LYS A 154 9.13 -16.83 -11.14
C LYS A 154 10.64 -16.65 -10.93
N SER A 155 11.49 -16.56 -11.96
CA SER A 155 12.95 -16.51 -11.77
C SER A 155 13.44 -15.26 -11.03
N ASN A 156 12.83 -14.11 -11.27
CA ASN A 156 13.18 -12.85 -10.59
C ASN A 156 12.23 -12.49 -9.42
N ALA A 157 11.07 -13.17 -9.32
CA ALA A 157 10.07 -12.87 -8.32
C ALA A 157 10.58 -13.13 -6.91
N LEU A 158 11.29 -14.23 -6.69
CA LEU A 158 11.82 -14.58 -5.37
C LEU A 158 12.87 -13.57 -4.88
N SER A 159 13.81 -13.22 -5.73
CA SER A 159 14.86 -12.23 -5.41
C SER A 159 14.24 -10.86 -5.08
N ARG A 160 13.27 -10.41 -5.86
CA ARG A 160 12.53 -9.16 -5.60
C ARG A 160 11.76 -9.22 -4.30
N PHE A 161 11.07 -10.33 -4.04
CA PHE A 161 10.32 -10.49 -2.79
C PHE A 161 11.24 -10.50 -1.57
N ILE A 162 12.38 -11.19 -1.60
CA ILE A 162 13.37 -11.20 -0.52
C ILE A 162 13.92 -9.79 -0.26
N THR A 163 14.22 -9.02 -1.32
CA THR A 163 14.65 -7.63 -1.18
C THR A 163 13.60 -6.78 -0.49
N LEU A 164 12.34 -6.96 -0.86
CA LEU A 164 11.20 -6.26 -0.28
C LEU A 164 10.96 -6.67 1.18
N GLU A 165 10.94 -7.97 1.48
CA GLU A 165 10.73 -8.54 2.82
C GLU A 165 11.81 -8.04 3.80
N ASN A 166 13.08 -8.08 3.40
CA ASN A 166 14.21 -7.62 4.22
C ASN A 166 14.20 -6.09 4.38
N GLY A 167 14.00 -5.36 3.30
CA GLY A 167 14.05 -3.90 3.33
C GLY A 167 12.90 -3.25 4.10
N LEU A 168 11.72 -3.88 4.12
CA LEU A 168 10.56 -3.44 4.90
C LEU A 168 10.41 -4.20 6.23
N ALA A 169 11.36 -5.08 6.54
CA ALA A 169 11.44 -5.82 7.80
C ALA A 169 10.15 -6.60 8.14
N PHE A 170 9.51 -7.23 7.17
CA PHE A 170 8.25 -7.97 7.35
C PHE A 170 8.39 -9.13 8.34
N GLU A 171 9.52 -9.84 8.35
CA GLU A 171 9.77 -10.90 9.35
C GLU A 171 9.72 -10.38 10.78
N ARG A 172 10.20 -9.16 11.02
CA ARG A 172 10.13 -8.53 12.36
C ARG A 172 8.69 -8.23 12.76
N VAL A 173 7.86 -7.85 11.79
CA VAL A 173 6.42 -7.60 12.01
C VAL A 173 5.73 -8.90 12.40
N TRP A 174 5.98 -9.98 11.65
CA TRP A 174 5.44 -11.32 11.96
C TRP A 174 5.92 -11.85 13.31
N ALA A 175 7.22 -11.73 13.59
CA ALA A 175 7.80 -12.17 14.85
C ALA A 175 7.19 -11.42 16.04
N LYS A 176 6.95 -10.10 15.91
CA LYS A 176 6.28 -9.30 16.92
C LYS A 176 4.83 -9.73 17.10
N ALA A 177 4.07 -9.89 16.02
CA ALA A 177 2.69 -10.33 16.07
C ALA A 177 2.56 -11.68 16.78
N LYS A 178 3.43 -12.65 16.46
CA LYS A 178 3.48 -13.96 17.11
C LYS A 178 3.81 -13.87 18.61
N LYS A 179 4.74 -13.01 18.98
CA LYS A 179 5.12 -12.77 20.38
C LYS A 179 3.96 -12.16 21.17
N ASP A 180 3.26 -11.21 20.59
CA ASP A 180 2.14 -10.50 21.21
C ASP A 180 0.83 -11.30 21.07
N ARG A 181 0.88 -12.54 20.56
CA ARG A 181 -0.24 -13.47 20.36
C ARG A 181 -1.29 -13.02 19.37
N TYR A 182 -0.99 -12.06 18.51
CA TYR A 182 -1.89 -11.69 17.42
C TYR A 182 -1.91 -12.77 16.34
N PRO A 183 -3.08 -13.13 15.81
CA PRO A 183 -3.16 -13.94 14.62
C PRO A 183 -2.45 -13.25 13.46
N THR A 184 -1.53 -13.93 12.78
CA THR A 184 -0.78 -13.32 11.68
C THR A 184 -1.68 -12.79 10.55
N LYS A 185 -2.87 -13.38 10.37
CA LYS A 185 -3.89 -12.93 9.42
C LYS A 185 -4.52 -11.57 9.79
N GLN A 186 -4.27 -11.05 10.98
CA GLN A 186 -4.77 -9.77 11.47
C GLN A 186 -3.67 -8.70 11.59
N VAL A 187 -2.57 -8.90 10.87
CA VAL A 187 -1.50 -7.90 10.82
C VAL A 187 -1.73 -6.98 9.64
N TYR A 188 -1.82 -5.68 9.92
CA TYR A 188 -2.01 -4.64 8.92
C TYR A 188 -0.79 -3.73 8.84
N LEU A 189 -0.41 -3.38 7.62
CA LEU A 189 0.73 -2.50 7.32
C LEU A 189 0.21 -1.12 6.92
N ASP A 190 0.74 -0.06 7.56
CA ASP A 190 0.46 1.31 7.15
C ASP A 190 1.30 1.68 5.91
N LEU A 191 0.62 1.93 4.80
CA LEU A 191 1.27 2.26 3.53
C LEU A 191 1.71 3.73 3.42
N LEU A 192 1.16 4.65 4.20
CA LEU A 192 1.50 6.07 4.05
C LEU A 192 2.96 6.39 4.36
N PRO A 193 3.57 5.86 5.44
CA PRO A 193 5.00 6.05 5.65
C PRO A 193 5.87 5.47 4.53
N ILE A 194 5.46 4.33 3.96
CA ILE A 194 6.16 3.72 2.82
C ILE A 194 6.02 4.60 1.58
N PHE A 195 4.81 5.11 1.32
CA PHE A 195 4.53 6.02 0.21
C PHE A 195 5.36 7.31 0.31
N ASN A 196 5.39 7.94 1.49
CA ASN A 196 6.20 9.13 1.73
C ASN A 196 7.71 8.85 1.54
N SER A 197 8.20 7.69 1.99
CA SER A 197 9.59 7.27 1.77
C SER A 197 9.89 7.12 0.27
N ALA A 198 9.01 6.45 -0.47
CA ALA A 198 9.15 6.23 -1.90
C ALA A 198 9.16 7.55 -2.69
N VAL A 199 8.24 8.45 -2.40
CA VAL A 199 8.16 9.78 -3.07
C VAL A 199 9.39 10.64 -2.77
N SER A 200 9.94 10.54 -1.55
CA SER A 200 11.14 11.32 -1.17
C SER A 200 12.44 10.82 -1.84
N ARG A 201 12.42 9.65 -2.47
CA ARG A 201 13.58 9.09 -3.19
C ARG A 201 13.62 9.50 -4.66
N VAL A 202 12.49 9.70 -5.27
CA VAL A 202 12.33 10.01 -6.70
C VAL A 202 12.37 11.50 -6.94
#